data_d53fdc3da63a9e9aca3276b24f3e54d2
#
_entry.id   d53fdc3da63a9e9aca3276b24f3e54d2
#
_cell.length_a   1.000
_cell.length_b   1.000
_cell.length_c   1.000
_cell.angle_alpha   90.00
_cell.angle_beta   90.00
_cell.angle_gamma   90.00
#
_symmetry.space_group_name_H-M   'P 1'
#
loop_
_entity.id
_entity.type
_entity.pdbx_description
1 polymer ?
#
loop_
_entity_poly.entity_id
_entity_poly.type
_entity_poly.pdbx_seq_one_letter_code
_entity_poly.pdbx_strand_id
1 'polypeptide(L)'
;GEIFGEMATITHSPRSATATAKSTCRVIALDGSQFQKAIQQTPTFALMLMSIMIDRLRLTLARLTMQKALPDNVVTEERRVFDESTLDEIIAKLGNPALLRYNRGKSILKIGEAGVLMYLPREGRVTITADGRTLEHVGVGGVFGEMALVTRAPRAANAVAETDCALIAVNRTQLRQLVQSNPAFGLSLLKLVAQRLQAVTNRASK
;
A
#
# COMPACT_ATOMS: atom_id res chain seq x y z
N GLY A 1 -21.36 -7.50 5.39
CA GLY A 1 -21.20 -6.45 4.42
C GLY A 1 -19.90 -6.56 3.68
N GLU A 2 -19.93 -7.05 2.45
CA GLU A 2 -18.78 -7.09 1.55
C GLU A 2 -18.82 -5.88 0.61
N ILE A 3 -17.67 -5.49 0.06
CA ILE A 3 -17.55 -4.37 -0.87
C ILE A 3 -17.00 -4.89 -2.19
N PHE A 4 -17.56 -4.41 -3.29
CA PHE A 4 -17.09 -4.70 -4.65
C PHE A 4 -17.26 -3.47 -5.55
N GLY A 5 -16.46 -3.41 -6.62
CA GLY A 5 -16.47 -2.31 -7.58
C GLY A 5 -15.71 -1.05 -7.11
N GLU A 6 -15.11 -1.08 -5.93
CA GLU A 6 -14.34 0.02 -5.33
C GLU A 6 -13.08 0.38 -6.11
N MET A 7 -12.44 -0.62 -6.75
CA MET A 7 -11.18 -0.45 -7.49
C MET A 7 -11.28 0.63 -8.56
N ALA A 8 -12.32 0.55 -9.41
CA ALA A 8 -12.53 1.52 -10.48
C ALA A 8 -12.72 2.96 -9.95
N THR A 9 -13.39 3.11 -8.80
CA THR A 9 -13.61 4.40 -8.15
C THR A 9 -12.31 4.97 -7.56
N ILE A 10 -11.46 4.12 -6.96
CA ILE A 10 -10.21 4.53 -6.31
C ILE A 10 -9.12 4.82 -7.34
N THR A 11 -8.99 3.97 -8.37
CA THR A 11 -7.92 4.06 -9.37
C THR A 11 -8.30 4.85 -10.61
N HIS A 12 -9.57 5.26 -10.74
CA HIS A 12 -10.12 5.90 -11.95
C HIS A 12 -9.89 5.06 -13.22
N SER A 13 -9.93 3.74 -13.08
CA SER A 13 -9.70 2.77 -14.16
C SER A 13 -11.00 2.07 -14.54
N PRO A 14 -11.09 1.44 -15.72
CA PRO A 14 -12.21 0.58 -16.07
C PRO A 14 -12.44 -0.55 -15.05
N ARG A 15 -13.65 -1.10 -15.03
CA ARG A 15 -13.97 -2.27 -14.20
C ARG A 15 -13.06 -3.44 -14.57
N SER A 16 -12.45 -4.07 -13.56
CA SER A 16 -11.53 -5.20 -13.75
C SER A 16 -12.23 -6.56 -13.80
N ALA A 17 -13.51 -6.62 -13.39
CA ALA A 17 -14.29 -7.85 -13.35
C ALA A 17 -15.79 -7.55 -13.46
N THR A 18 -16.55 -8.56 -13.92
CA THR A 18 -18.01 -8.59 -13.90
C THR A 18 -18.48 -9.13 -12.55
N ALA A 19 -19.46 -8.47 -11.96
CA ALA A 19 -20.14 -8.97 -10.76
C ALA A 19 -21.55 -9.46 -11.12
N THR A 20 -21.86 -10.72 -10.78
CA THR A 20 -23.16 -11.33 -11.05
C THR A 20 -23.80 -11.80 -9.76
N ALA A 21 -25.04 -11.41 -9.51
CA ALA A 21 -25.82 -11.88 -8.37
C ALA A 21 -26.18 -13.36 -8.55
N LYS A 22 -25.74 -14.22 -7.62
CA LYS A 22 -26.08 -15.66 -7.60
C LYS A 22 -27.40 -15.96 -6.89
N SER A 23 -27.91 -15.00 -6.12
CA SER A 23 -29.18 -15.06 -5.41
C SER A 23 -29.72 -13.64 -5.25
N THR A 24 -30.95 -13.49 -4.76
CA THR A 24 -31.51 -12.19 -4.40
C THR A 24 -30.59 -11.51 -3.39
N CYS A 25 -30.11 -10.31 -3.70
CA CYS A 25 -29.23 -9.54 -2.82
C CYS A 25 -29.71 -8.08 -2.74
N ARG A 26 -29.39 -7.43 -1.62
CA ARG A 26 -29.55 -5.99 -1.45
C ARG A 26 -28.17 -5.34 -1.44
N VAL A 27 -28.00 -4.29 -2.22
CA VAL A 27 -26.75 -3.54 -2.31
C VAL A 27 -27.01 -2.06 -2.04
N ILE A 28 -26.03 -1.40 -1.41
CA ILE A 28 -25.97 0.04 -1.28
C ILE A 28 -25.01 0.53 -2.35
N ALA A 29 -25.51 1.29 -3.31
CA ALA A 29 -24.68 1.89 -4.35
C ALA A 29 -24.13 3.23 -3.85
N LEU A 30 -22.82 3.44 -4.00
CA LEU A 30 -22.16 4.71 -3.73
C LEU A 30 -21.55 5.22 -5.04
N ASP A 31 -21.86 6.46 -5.40
CA ASP A 31 -21.14 7.15 -6.46
C ASP A 31 -19.77 7.66 -5.97
N GLY A 32 -18.95 8.18 -6.90
CA GLY A 32 -17.60 8.65 -6.57
C GLY A 32 -17.58 9.78 -5.54
N SER A 33 -18.58 10.68 -5.55
CA SER A 33 -18.66 11.81 -4.60
C SER A 33 -19.06 11.32 -3.21
N GLN A 34 -20.01 10.41 -3.11
CA GLN A 34 -20.44 9.78 -1.87
C GLN A 34 -19.30 8.94 -1.26
N PHE A 35 -18.56 8.22 -2.10
CA PHE A 35 -17.40 7.46 -1.67
C PHE A 35 -16.29 8.35 -1.08
N GLN A 36 -15.95 9.47 -1.75
CA GLN A 36 -14.99 10.44 -1.24
C GLN A 36 -15.45 11.08 0.07
N LYS A 37 -16.73 11.48 0.16
CA LYS A 37 -17.30 11.99 1.40
C LYS A 37 -17.23 10.98 2.54
N ALA A 38 -17.52 9.71 2.26
CA ALA A 38 -17.43 8.65 3.26
C ALA A 38 -16.00 8.50 3.83
N ILE A 39 -14.97 8.57 2.97
CA ILE A 39 -13.55 8.53 3.42
C ILE A 39 -13.20 9.77 4.25
N GLN A 40 -13.65 10.96 3.84
CA GLN A 40 -13.37 12.20 4.56
C GLN A 40 -14.06 12.27 5.93
N GLN A 41 -15.32 11.84 6.00
CA GLN A 41 -16.11 11.86 7.22
C GLN A 41 -15.79 10.70 8.17
N THR A 42 -15.33 9.58 7.63
CA THR A 42 -15.00 8.38 8.38
C THR A 42 -13.62 7.86 7.98
N PRO A 43 -12.53 8.45 8.47
CA PRO A 43 -11.17 8.08 8.07
C PRO A 43 -10.83 6.60 8.31
N THR A 44 -11.47 5.96 9.29
CA THR A 44 -11.34 4.51 9.53
C THR A 44 -11.91 3.66 8.39
N PHE A 45 -12.80 4.22 7.57
CA PHE A 45 -13.29 3.56 6.36
C PHE A 45 -12.17 3.34 5.33
N ALA A 46 -11.26 4.30 5.18
CA ALA A 46 -10.07 4.14 4.33
C ALA A 46 -9.18 2.99 4.83
N LEU A 47 -8.96 2.87 6.16
CA LEU A 47 -8.19 1.77 6.75
C LEU A 47 -8.85 0.41 6.55
N MET A 48 -10.18 0.35 6.64
CA MET A 48 -10.95 -0.87 6.36
C MET A 48 -10.81 -1.30 4.89
N LEU A 49 -10.97 -0.38 3.96
CA LEU A 49 -10.78 -0.65 2.53
C LEU A 49 -9.35 -1.09 2.22
N MET A 50 -8.34 -0.43 2.80
CA MET A 50 -6.95 -0.84 2.68
C MET A 50 -6.74 -2.27 3.16
N SER A 51 -7.32 -2.65 4.32
CA SER A 51 -7.21 -4.02 4.83
C SER A 51 -7.74 -5.05 3.82
N ILE A 52 -8.94 -4.82 3.27
CA ILE A 52 -9.55 -5.71 2.27
C ILE A 52 -8.65 -5.84 1.03
N MET A 53 -8.13 -4.72 0.52
CA MET A 53 -7.27 -4.74 -0.66
C MET A 53 -5.92 -5.39 -0.40
N ILE A 54 -5.34 -5.16 0.78
CA ILE A 54 -4.09 -5.81 1.19
C ILE A 54 -4.27 -7.33 1.28
N ASP A 55 -5.39 -7.81 1.85
CA ASP A 55 -5.66 -9.23 1.93
C ASP A 55 -5.81 -9.85 0.54
N ARG A 56 -6.49 -9.18 -0.39
CA ARG A 56 -6.57 -9.59 -1.80
C ARG A 56 -5.19 -9.59 -2.47
N LEU A 57 -4.38 -8.56 -2.24
CA LEU A 57 -3.02 -8.47 -2.78
C LEU A 57 -2.13 -9.60 -2.25
N ARG A 58 -2.19 -9.90 -0.95
CA ARG A 58 -1.46 -11.02 -0.33
C ARG A 58 -1.84 -12.36 -0.93
N LEU A 59 -3.15 -12.62 -1.07
CA LEU A 59 -3.63 -13.87 -1.68
C LEU A 59 -3.16 -14.00 -3.13
N THR A 60 -3.21 -12.92 -3.90
CA THR A 60 -2.74 -12.92 -5.30
C THR A 60 -1.24 -13.17 -5.38
N LEU A 61 -0.44 -12.49 -4.57
CA LEU A 61 1.01 -12.70 -4.51
C LEU A 61 1.34 -14.13 -4.10
N ALA A 62 0.72 -14.65 -3.04
CA ALA A 62 0.93 -16.03 -2.58
C ALA A 62 0.59 -17.06 -3.68
N ARG A 63 -0.54 -16.87 -4.37
CA ARG A 63 -0.93 -17.74 -5.49
C ARG A 63 0.09 -17.72 -6.62
N LEU A 64 0.55 -16.53 -7.02
CA LEU A 64 1.54 -16.40 -8.09
C LEU A 64 2.90 -16.99 -7.70
N THR A 65 3.33 -16.81 -6.45
CA THR A 65 4.54 -17.45 -5.93
C THR A 65 4.42 -18.98 -5.97
N MET A 66 3.31 -19.54 -5.48
CA MET A 66 3.08 -20.99 -5.51
C MET A 66 3.07 -21.58 -6.94
N GLN A 67 2.54 -20.82 -7.90
CA GLN A 67 2.50 -21.18 -9.31
C GLN A 67 3.82 -20.87 -10.06
N LYS A 68 4.85 -20.32 -9.38
CA LYS A 68 6.09 -19.80 -9.99
C LYS A 68 5.84 -18.81 -11.14
N ALA A 69 4.71 -18.12 -11.06
CA ALA A 69 4.21 -17.18 -12.07
C ALA A 69 4.35 -15.72 -11.64
N LEU A 70 5.12 -15.43 -10.57
CA LEU A 70 5.35 -14.07 -10.11
C LEU A 70 6.18 -13.33 -11.16
N PRO A 71 5.67 -12.26 -11.78
CA PRO A 71 6.42 -11.51 -12.77
C PRO A 71 7.49 -10.63 -12.10
N ASP A 72 8.56 -10.35 -12.83
CA ASP A 72 9.52 -9.33 -12.46
C ASP A 72 8.96 -7.92 -12.70
N ASN A 73 9.43 -6.96 -11.92
CA ASN A 73 9.07 -5.55 -12.04
C ASN A 73 7.55 -5.34 -12.15
N VAL A 74 6.81 -5.82 -11.16
CA VAL A 74 5.35 -5.70 -11.11
C VAL A 74 4.92 -4.24 -11.20
N VAL A 75 5.65 -3.36 -10.52
CA VAL A 75 5.51 -1.91 -10.61
C VAL A 75 6.74 -1.37 -11.34
N THR A 76 6.58 -0.99 -12.59
CA THR A 76 7.67 -0.52 -13.48
C THR A 76 8.08 0.91 -13.23
N GLU A 77 7.16 1.73 -12.73
CA GLU A 77 7.42 3.14 -12.46
C GLU A 77 7.52 3.39 -10.96
N GLU A 78 8.56 4.10 -10.56
CA GLU A 78 8.70 4.57 -9.19
C GLU A 78 7.56 5.55 -8.86
N ARG A 79 6.77 5.23 -7.85
CA ARG A 79 5.59 6.03 -7.49
C ARG A 79 5.90 6.95 -6.33
N ARG A 80 5.86 8.23 -6.59
CA ARG A 80 5.82 9.24 -5.54
C ARG A 80 4.38 9.34 -5.03
N VAL A 81 4.14 8.91 -3.80
CA VAL A 81 2.82 8.97 -3.14
C VAL A 81 2.63 10.33 -2.49
N PHE A 82 3.71 10.87 -1.91
CA PHE A 82 3.75 12.15 -1.24
C PHE A 82 4.83 13.04 -1.84
N ASP A 83 4.52 14.29 -2.09
CA ASP A 83 5.49 15.32 -2.42
C ASP A 83 6.30 15.76 -1.18
N GLU A 84 7.30 16.60 -1.37
CA GLU A 84 8.17 17.05 -0.28
C GLU A 84 7.43 17.82 0.80
N SER A 85 6.50 18.69 0.41
CA SER A 85 5.68 19.45 1.34
C SER A 85 4.86 18.55 2.24
N THR A 86 4.20 17.55 1.65
CA THR A 86 3.42 16.54 2.41
C THR A 86 4.31 15.69 3.32
N LEU A 87 5.52 15.33 2.87
CA LEU A 87 6.47 14.62 3.75
C LEU A 87 6.89 15.46 4.95
N ASP A 88 7.16 16.76 4.76
CA ASP A 88 7.51 17.67 5.84
C ASP A 88 6.35 17.85 6.83
N GLU A 89 5.11 17.94 6.34
CA GLU A 89 3.91 17.93 7.19
C GLU A 89 3.78 16.62 8.00
N ILE A 90 4.03 15.47 7.38
CA ILE A 90 4.01 14.17 8.06
C ILE A 90 5.07 14.14 9.16
N ILE A 91 6.30 14.56 8.86
CA ILE A 91 7.41 14.63 9.83
C ILE A 91 7.03 15.52 11.02
N ALA A 92 6.51 16.71 10.77
CA ALA A 92 6.06 17.64 11.81
C ALA A 92 4.96 17.03 12.69
N LYS A 93 3.94 16.39 12.09
CA LYS A 93 2.86 15.71 12.82
C LYS A 93 3.33 14.52 13.64
N LEU A 94 4.44 13.90 13.25
CA LEU A 94 5.08 12.81 14.00
C LEU A 94 6.04 13.33 15.11
N GLY A 95 6.17 14.64 15.29
CA GLY A 95 7.06 15.24 16.29
C GLY A 95 8.54 15.22 15.89
N ASN A 96 8.81 15.34 14.59
CA ASN A 96 10.16 15.36 14.01
C ASN A 96 11.02 14.14 14.45
N PRO A 97 10.58 12.91 14.15
CA PRO A 97 11.30 11.70 14.54
C PRO A 97 12.69 11.65 13.90
N ALA A 98 13.64 11.02 14.59
CA ALA A 98 14.93 10.73 13.99
C ALA A 98 14.77 9.81 12.77
N LEU A 99 15.47 10.12 11.67
CA LEU A 99 15.47 9.28 10.47
C LEU A 99 16.30 8.01 10.71
N LEU A 100 15.76 6.86 10.32
CA LEU A 100 16.49 5.60 10.32
C LEU A 100 17.38 5.53 9.08
N ARG A 101 18.69 5.39 9.27
CA ARG A 101 19.67 5.34 8.20
C ARG A 101 20.09 3.90 7.89
N TYR A 102 20.12 3.58 6.61
CA TYR A 102 20.53 2.28 6.10
C TYR A 102 21.54 2.47 4.97
N ASN A 103 22.70 1.85 5.07
CA ASN A 103 23.68 1.84 3.98
C ASN A 103 23.19 0.90 2.84
N ARG A 104 23.62 1.18 1.63
CA ARG A 104 23.37 0.35 0.44
C ARG A 104 23.59 -1.13 0.73
N GLY A 105 22.69 -1.96 0.28
CA GLY A 105 22.71 -3.43 0.44
C GLY A 105 22.19 -3.93 1.79
N LYS A 106 21.85 -3.07 2.74
CA LYS A 106 21.28 -3.50 4.03
C LYS A 106 19.83 -3.91 3.89
N SER A 107 19.49 -5.06 4.51
CA SER A 107 18.11 -5.51 4.66
C SER A 107 17.37 -4.63 5.66
N ILE A 108 16.20 -4.12 5.24
CA ILE A 108 15.30 -3.29 6.04
C ILE A 108 14.12 -4.13 6.54
N LEU A 109 13.57 -4.99 5.67
CA LEU A 109 12.48 -5.91 5.98
C LEU A 109 12.81 -7.29 5.44
N LYS A 110 12.41 -8.33 6.17
CA LYS A 110 12.46 -9.72 5.71
C LYS A 110 11.07 -10.33 5.66
N ILE A 111 10.78 -11.04 4.57
CA ILE A 111 9.53 -11.78 4.40
C ILE A 111 9.31 -12.73 5.58
N GLY A 112 8.07 -12.83 6.07
CA GLY A 112 7.70 -13.68 7.20
C GLY A 112 7.91 -13.05 8.59
N GLU A 113 8.73 -12.00 8.73
CA GLU A 113 8.91 -11.31 10.02
C GLU A 113 7.66 -10.51 10.42
N ALA A 114 7.51 -10.29 11.73
CA ALA A 114 6.45 -9.42 12.26
C ALA A 114 6.63 -7.97 11.79
N GLY A 115 5.56 -7.34 11.34
CA GLY A 115 5.58 -5.99 10.80
C GLY A 115 4.94 -4.97 11.72
N VAL A 116 5.74 -4.20 12.48
CA VAL A 116 5.27 -3.18 13.42
C VAL A 116 5.47 -1.75 12.92
N LEU A 117 6.20 -1.56 11.84
CA LEU A 117 6.50 -0.26 11.23
C LEU A 117 6.22 -0.30 9.72
N MET A 118 5.81 0.83 9.17
CA MET A 118 5.92 1.16 7.75
C MET A 118 6.94 2.28 7.58
N TYR A 119 7.40 2.48 6.36
CA TYR A 119 8.48 3.41 6.07
C TYR A 119 8.16 4.31 4.88
N LEU A 120 8.60 5.56 4.99
CA LEU A 120 8.60 6.54 3.90
C LEU A 120 10.05 6.97 3.66
N PRO A 121 10.63 6.72 2.48
CA PRO A 121 11.96 7.23 2.16
C PRO A 121 11.97 8.76 2.07
N ARG A 122 12.86 9.38 2.82
CA ARG A 122 13.20 10.80 2.72
C ARG A 122 14.43 11.00 1.82
N GLU A 123 15.31 9.99 1.81
CA GLU A 123 16.51 9.93 0.97
C GLU A 123 16.69 8.49 0.47
N GLY A 124 17.23 8.36 -0.74
CA GLY A 124 17.60 7.07 -1.32
C GLY A 124 16.45 6.28 -1.92
N ARG A 125 16.74 5.03 -2.25
CA ARG A 125 15.83 4.09 -2.94
C ARG A 125 15.93 2.70 -2.33
N VAL A 126 14.79 2.01 -2.26
CA VAL A 126 14.60 0.68 -1.68
C VAL A 126 14.05 -0.26 -2.74
N THR A 127 14.61 -1.46 -2.86
CA THR A 127 14.10 -2.52 -3.73
C THR A 127 13.23 -3.48 -2.90
N ILE A 128 12.01 -3.73 -3.38
CA ILE A 128 11.07 -4.68 -2.78
C ILE A 128 11.12 -5.98 -3.60
N THR A 129 11.35 -7.12 -2.93
CA THR A 129 11.46 -8.42 -3.59
C THR A 129 10.63 -9.49 -2.91
N ALA A 130 10.13 -10.45 -3.68
CA ALA A 130 9.55 -11.68 -3.18
C ALA A 130 9.92 -12.84 -4.13
N ASP A 131 10.18 -14.01 -3.60
CA ASP A 131 10.57 -15.20 -4.37
C ASP A 131 11.71 -14.96 -5.38
N GLY A 132 12.72 -14.17 -4.98
CA GLY A 132 13.84 -13.80 -5.84
C GLY A 132 13.52 -12.80 -6.96
N ARG A 133 12.25 -12.35 -7.09
CA ARG A 133 11.79 -11.40 -8.10
C ARG A 133 11.69 -9.98 -7.52
N THR A 134 12.09 -9.00 -8.29
CA THR A 134 11.85 -7.60 -7.95
C THR A 134 10.39 -7.24 -8.24
N LEU A 135 9.69 -6.78 -7.20
CA LEU A 135 8.31 -6.33 -7.33
C LEU A 135 8.23 -4.85 -7.67
N GLU A 136 9.01 -4.03 -6.98
CA GLU A 136 8.91 -2.57 -7.03
C GLU A 136 10.21 -1.93 -6.54
N HIS A 137 10.51 -0.73 -7.06
CA HIS A 137 11.48 0.20 -6.50
C HIS A 137 10.74 1.35 -5.82
N VAL A 138 11.11 1.67 -4.59
CA VAL A 138 10.46 2.70 -3.77
C VAL A 138 11.48 3.79 -3.44
N GLY A 139 11.30 4.97 -4.01
CA GLY A 139 12.12 6.14 -3.74
C GLY A 139 11.46 7.17 -2.84
N VAL A 140 11.99 8.39 -2.86
CA VAL A 140 11.53 9.50 -2.03
C VAL A 140 10.05 9.79 -2.24
N GLY A 141 9.31 9.88 -1.14
CA GLY A 141 7.86 10.08 -1.16
C GLY A 141 7.05 8.81 -1.44
N GLY A 142 7.69 7.68 -1.67
CA GLY A 142 7.04 6.39 -1.72
C GLY A 142 6.73 5.82 -0.33
N VAL A 143 6.12 4.65 -0.28
CA VAL A 143 5.74 3.97 0.98
C VAL A 143 5.98 2.48 0.83
N PHE A 144 6.48 1.82 1.89
CA PHE A 144 6.56 0.36 1.97
C PHE A 144 6.41 -0.15 3.41
N GLY A 145 6.09 -1.43 3.54
CA GLY A 145 5.87 -2.09 4.83
C GLY A 145 4.48 -1.83 5.45
N GLU A 146 3.63 -1.05 4.79
CA GLU A 146 2.26 -0.71 5.22
C GLU A 146 1.36 -1.93 5.33
N MET A 147 1.54 -2.93 4.46
CA MET A 147 0.69 -4.12 4.40
C MET A 147 0.64 -4.86 5.74
N ALA A 148 1.81 -5.16 6.31
CA ALA A 148 1.91 -5.84 7.59
C ALA A 148 1.37 -4.97 8.74
N LEU A 149 1.57 -3.66 8.67
CA LEU A 149 1.11 -2.72 9.67
C LEU A 149 -0.41 -2.62 9.70
N VAL A 150 -1.07 -2.57 8.54
CA VAL A 150 -2.54 -2.47 8.42
C VAL A 150 -3.21 -3.78 8.84
N THR A 151 -2.78 -4.92 8.29
CA THR A 151 -3.47 -6.22 8.47
C THR A 151 -2.97 -7.04 9.66
N ARG A 152 -1.91 -6.61 10.37
CA ARG A 152 -1.26 -7.35 11.46
C ARG A 152 -0.71 -8.73 11.04
N ALA A 153 -0.44 -8.89 9.77
CA ALA A 153 0.12 -10.11 9.21
C ALA A 153 1.65 -9.99 9.08
N PRO A 154 2.39 -11.08 8.92
CA PRO A 154 3.82 -11.05 8.64
C PRO A 154 4.15 -10.25 7.37
N ARG A 155 5.41 -9.84 7.22
CA ARG A 155 5.91 -9.18 6.01
C ARG A 155 5.66 -10.04 4.77
N ALA A 156 5.08 -9.45 3.73
CA ALA A 156 4.78 -10.16 2.47
C ALA A 156 5.94 -10.15 1.48
N ALA A 157 6.97 -9.34 1.72
CA ALA A 157 8.13 -9.15 0.85
C ALA A 157 9.35 -8.75 1.66
N ASN A 158 10.54 -8.90 1.05
CA ASN A 158 11.78 -8.30 1.54
C ASN A 158 11.89 -6.85 1.07
N ALA A 159 12.65 -6.04 1.81
CA ALA A 159 13.05 -4.70 1.42
C ALA A 159 14.54 -4.52 1.68
N VAL A 160 15.27 -4.08 0.67
CA VAL A 160 16.73 -3.87 0.72
C VAL A 160 17.04 -2.46 0.25
N ALA A 161 17.92 -1.77 0.96
CA ALA A 161 18.41 -0.47 0.57
C ALA A 161 19.20 -0.57 -0.76
N GLU A 162 18.68 -0.02 -1.84
CA GLU A 162 19.31 -0.02 -3.15
C GLU A 162 20.44 1.02 -3.23
N THR A 163 20.25 2.12 -2.54
CA THR A 163 21.22 3.18 -2.27
C THR A 163 21.32 3.39 -0.77
N ASP A 164 22.17 4.29 -0.29
CA ASP A 164 22.08 4.78 1.08
C ASP A 164 20.72 5.45 1.26
N CYS A 165 20.03 5.15 2.36
CA CYS A 165 18.66 5.59 2.63
C CYS A 165 18.53 6.28 3.97
N ALA A 166 17.65 7.29 4.04
CA ALA A 166 17.11 7.83 5.27
C ALA A 166 15.58 7.69 5.26
N LEU A 167 15.03 6.98 6.24
CA LEU A 167 13.64 6.55 6.28
C LEU A 167 12.91 7.16 7.48
N ILE A 168 11.70 7.64 7.24
CA ILE A 168 10.73 7.97 8.28
C ILE A 168 10.03 6.67 8.67
N ALA A 169 10.10 6.29 9.94
CA ALA A 169 9.40 5.10 10.46
C ALA A 169 8.08 5.51 11.11
N VAL A 170 7.00 4.82 10.76
CA VAL A 170 5.64 5.08 11.25
C VAL A 170 5.08 3.81 11.86
N ASN A 171 4.69 3.85 13.13
CA ASN A 171 4.01 2.75 13.79
C ASN A 171 2.49 2.82 13.58
N ARG A 172 1.76 1.81 14.06
CA ARG A 172 0.31 1.70 13.87
C ARG A 172 -0.49 2.84 14.51
N THR A 173 -0.10 3.28 15.68
CA THR A 173 -0.76 4.39 16.39
C THR A 173 -0.59 5.67 15.59
N GLN A 174 0.63 5.95 15.15
CA GLN A 174 0.95 7.09 14.29
C GLN A 174 0.22 7.02 12.95
N LEU A 175 0.16 5.85 12.30
CA LEU A 175 -0.62 5.67 11.06
C LEU A 175 -2.09 6.05 11.26
N ARG A 176 -2.72 5.57 12.34
CA ARG A 176 -4.12 5.93 12.65
C ARG A 176 -4.29 7.43 12.88
N GLN A 177 -3.40 8.05 13.65
CA GLN A 177 -3.41 9.48 13.90
C GLN A 177 -3.25 10.29 12.60
N LEU A 178 -2.32 9.91 11.72
CA LEU A 178 -2.13 10.54 10.41
C LEU A 178 -3.39 10.42 9.54
N VAL A 179 -4.00 9.23 9.45
CA VAL A 179 -5.24 9.03 8.68
C VAL A 179 -6.40 9.83 9.25
N GLN A 180 -6.52 9.93 10.59
CA GLN A 180 -7.58 10.70 11.25
C GLN A 180 -7.40 12.21 11.09
N SER A 181 -6.17 12.70 11.21
CA SER A 181 -5.86 14.14 11.13
C SER A 181 -5.69 14.66 9.68
N ASN A 182 -5.50 13.75 8.72
CA ASN A 182 -5.33 14.06 7.31
C ASN A 182 -5.98 12.99 6.42
N PRO A 183 -7.28 13.12 6.10
CA PRO A 183 -7.97 12.15 5.24
C PRO A 183 -7.33 11.98 3.85
N ALA A 184 -6.67 13.03 3.32
CA ALA A 184 -5.95 12.94 2.04
C ALA A 184 -4.77 11.97 2.12
N PHE A 185 -4.07 11.90 3.26
CA PHE A 185 -3.03 10.90 3.52
C PHE A 185 -3.59 9.48 3.44
N GLY A 186 -4.72 9.23 4.11
CA GLY A 186 -5.40 7.93 4.05
C GLY A 186 -5.84 7.55 2.64
N LEU A 187 -6.37 8.51 1.88
CA LEU A 187 -6.77 8.29 0.48
C LEU A 187 -5.55 7.99 -0.42
N SER A 188 -4.43 8.67 -0.22
CA SER A 188 -3.19 8.41 -0.98
C SER A 188 -2.64 7.02 -0.72
N LEU A 189 -2.64 6.56 0.54
CA LEU A 189 -2.27 5.18 0.87
C LEU A 189 -3.24 4.16 0.27
N LEU A 190 -4.54 4.42 0.32
CA LEU A 190 -5.55 3.55 -0.27
C LEU A 190 -5.36 3.43 -1.78
N LYS A 191 -5.09 4.55 -2.48
CA LYS A 191 -4.77 4.56 -3.91
C LYS A 191 -3.52 3.73 -4.23
N LEU A 192 -2.46 3.87 -3.43
CA LEU A 192 -1.23 3.10 -3.59
C LEU A 192 -1.51 1.60 -3.53
N VAL A 193 -2.22 1.13 -2.49
CA VAL A 193 -2.55 -0.28 -2.30
C VAL A 193 -3.42 -0.80 -3.46
N ALA A 194 -4.42 -0.03 -3.87
CA ALA A 194 -5.28 -0.37 -5.01
C ALA A 194 -4.49 -0.51 -6.31
N GLN A 195 -3.57 0.40 -6.57
CA GLN A 195 -2.70 0.37 -7.75
C GLN A 195 -1.73 -0.81 -7.72
N ARG A 196 -1.19 -1.19 -6.55
CA ARG A 196 -0.36 -2.39 -6.40
C ARG A 196 -1.16 -3.65 -6.71
N LEU A 197 -2.37 -3.77 -6.15
CA LEU A 197 -3.27 -4.89 -6.44
C LEU A 197 -3.58 -4.98 -7.94
N GLN A 198 -3.91 -3.86 -8.58
CA GLN A 198 -4.19 -3.80 -10.02
C GLN A 198 -2.98 -4.21 -10.86
N ALA A 199 -1.78 -3.73 -10.52
CA ALA A 199 -0.55 -4.06 -11.24
C ALA A 199 -0.26 -5.56 -11.19
N VAL A 200 -0.40 -6.19 -10.02
CA VAL A 200 -0.22 -7.64 -9.85
C VAL A 200 -1.27 -8.41 -10.64
N THR A 201 -2.55 -8.02 -10.54
CA THR A 201 -3.67 -8.70 -11.22
C THR A 201 -3.52 -8.62 -12.75
N ASN A 202 -3.21 -7.44 -13.29
CA ASN A 202 -3.08 -7.24 -14.74
C ASN A 202 -1.91 -8.02 -15.35
N ARG A 203 -0.83 -8.22 -14.59
CA ARG A 203 0.32 -9.01 -15.06
C ARG A 203 0.11 -10.52 -14.92
N ALA A 204 -0.70 -10.94 -13.96
CA ALA A 204 -1.09 -12.33 -13.80
C ALA A 204 -2.05 -12.84 -14.88
N SER A 205 -2.69 -11.92 -15.62
CA SER A 205 -3.66 -12.23 -16.68
C SER A 205 -3.04 -12.25 -18.08
N LYS A 206 -1.75 -11.98 -18.20
CA LYS A 206 -0.96 -12.05 -19.45
C LYS A 206 -0.09 -13.29 -19.46
#